data_dd771c33eef1a341c847b32b3675bcc1
#
_entry.id   dd771c33eef1a341c847b32b3675bcc1
#
_cell.length_a   1.000
_cell.length_b   1.000
_cell.length_c   1.000
_cell.angle_alpha   90.00
_cell.angle_beta   90.00
_cell.angle_gamma   90.00
#
_symmetry.space_group_name_H-M   'P 1'
#
loop_
_entity.id
_entity.type
_entity.pdbx_description
1 polymer ?
#
loop_
_entity_poly.entity_id
_entity_poly.type
_entity_poly.pdbx_seq_one_letter_code
_entity_poly.pdbx_strand_id
1 'polypeptide(L)'
;MPKQFAAHRSDKRIPMEVAVLLSGHKVTPGIESTFTENVSARGARVVSVRRWDTNDRLTLASRAGDFRATGRVAYCQSLRETGYAVGVEFLEPDGQWVIQSLSDPFRQ
;
A
#
# COMPACT_ATOMS: atom_id res chain seq x y z
N MET A 1 -17.94 5.36 21.98
CA MET A 1 -17.67 5.09 21.63
C MET A 1 -16.97 4.52 21.25
N PRO A 2 -16.79 4.34 21.18
CA PRO A 2 -16.18 3.82 20.75
C PRO A 2 -15.82 3.13 20.11
N LYS A 3 -16.05 2.91 19.69
CA LYS A 3 -15.86 2.26 19.12
C LYS A 3 -15.34 2.01 18.17
N GLN A 4 -15.71 1.91 17.42
CA GLN A 4 -15.24 1.95 16.50
C GLN A 4 -14.09 1.42 16.30
N PHE A 5 -14.07 1.05 16.48
CA PHE A 5 -12.87 0.70 16.53
C PHE A 5 -12.65 -0.60 16.01
N ALA A 6 -13.54 -1.29 15.94
CA ALA A 6 -13.40 -2.62 15.48
C ALA A 6 -12.80 -2.54 14.10
N ALA A 7 -13.27 -1.65 13.35
CA ALA A 7 -12.78 -1.52 12.03
C ALA A 7 -11.31 -1.23 12.00
N HIS A 8 -10.85 -0.56 12.98
CA HIS A 8 -9.48 -0.23 12.95
C HIS A 8 -8.60 -1.39 13.18
N ARG A 9 -9.05 -2.35 13.95
CA ARG A 9 -8.19 -3.39 14.25
C ARG A 9 -7.85 -4.25 13.14
N SER A 10 -8.67 -4.40 12.17
CA SER A 10 -8.36 -5.28 11.07
C SER A 10 -7.31 -4.65 10.19
N ASP A 11 -6.94 -3.40 10.45
CA ASP A 11 -5.95 -2.75 9.64
C ASP A 11 -4.66 -2.52 10.42
N LYS A 12 -4.32 -3.46 11.25
CA LYS A 12 -3.10 -3.36 12.03
C LYS A 12 -1.90 -3.31 11.12
N ARG A 13 -1.00 -2.37 11.38
CA ARG A 13 0.18 -2.20 10.57
C ARG A 13 1.37 -2.93 11.14
N ILE A 14 2.14 -3.52 10.26
CA ILE A 14 3.30 -4.32 10.63
C ILE A 14 4.51 -3.78 9.89
N PRO A 15 5.60 -3.45 10.57
CA PRO A 15 6.82 -3.03 9.90
C PRO A 15 7.33 -4.19 9.04
N MET A 16 7.44 -3.98 7.76
CA MET A 16 7.87 -5.04 6.87
C MET A 16 8.25 -4.43 5.53
N GLU A 17 9.38 -4.84 4.98
CA GLU A 17 9.81 -4.39 3.69
C GLU A 17 9.39 -5.39 2.64
N VAL A 18 8.58 -4.98 1.71
CA VAL A 18 8.15 -5.81 0.59
C VAL A 18 8.54 -5.07 -0.66
N ALA A 19 9.26 -5.73 -1.56
CA ALA A 19 9.64 -5.12 -2.82
C ALA A 19 8.43 -5.01 -3.72
N VAL A 20 8.14 -3.82 -4.19
CA VAL A 20 6.94 -3.55 -4.98
C VAL A 20 7.26 -2.67 -6.18
N LEU A 21 6.33 -2.67 -7.11
CA LEU A 21 6.41 -1.85 -8.32
C LEU A 21 5.20 -0.92 -8.30
N LEU A 22 5.43 0.36 -8.48
CA LEU A 22 4.35 1.33 -8.56
C LEU A 22 4.25 1.86 -9.97
N SER A 23 3.05 2.04 -10.48
CA SER A 23 2.85 2.61 -11.80
C SER A 23 1.57 3.44 -11.81
N GLY A 24 1.38 4.20 -12.87
CA GLY A 24 0.17 5.00 -13.02
C GLY A 24 0.30 6.44 -12.55
N HIS A 25 1.53 6.93 -12.33
CA HIS A 25 1.69 8.31 -11.92
C HIS A 25 1.21 9.24 -13.04
N LYS A 26 0.42 10.23 -12.67
CA LYS A 26 -0.22 11.07 -13.68
C LYS A 26 0.74 11.97 -14.45
N VAL A 27 1.90 12.24 -13.90
CA VAL A 27 2.86 13.11 -14.56
C VAL A 27 4.09 12.37 -15.02
N THR A 28 4.59 11.47 -14.19
CA THR A 28 5.83 10.77 -14.47
C THR A 28 5.54 9.37 -14.95
N PRO A 29 5.75 9.07 -16.23
CA PRO A 29 5.43 7.75 -16.75
C PRO A 29 6.41 6.69 -16.27
N GLY A 30 6.05 5.47 -16.46
CA GLY A 30 6.93 4.35 -16.14
C GLY A 30 6.65 3.71 -14.80
N ILE A 31 7.44 2.72 -14.51
CA ILE A 31 7.28 1.90 -13.31
C ILE A 31 8.39 2.24 -12.35
N GLU A 32 8.01 2.43 -11.09
CA GLU A 32 9.00 2.69 -10.04
C GLU A 32 9.16 1.43 -9.21
N SER A 33 10.39 0.95 -9.06
CA SER A 33 10.68 -0.20 -8.22
C SER A 33 11.07 0.34 -6.86
N THR A 34 10.34 -0.08 -5.83
CA THR A 34 10.57 0.45 -4.50
C THR A 34 10.19 -0.60 -3.45
N PHE A 35 9.92 -0.18 -2.24
CA PHE A 35 9.59 -1.12 -1.18
C PHE A 35 8.70 -0.44 -0.14
N THR A 36 8.03 -1.27 0.65
CA THR A 36 7.16 -0.78 1.71
C THR A 36 7.95 -0.54 2.99
N GLU A 37 7.45 0.34 3.83
CA GLU A 37 7.97 0.54 5.18
C GLU A 37 7.11 -0.23 6.18
N ASN A 38 5.83 -0.31 5.92
CA ASN A 38 4.95 -1.13 6.72
C ASN A 38 3.78 -1.58 5.86
N VAL A 39 3.09 -2.59 6.31
CA VAL A 39 1.99 -3.19 5.55
C VAL A 39 0.83 -3.48 6.48
N SER A 40 -0.35 -3.58 5.91
CA SER A 40 -1.53 -4.04 6.62
C SER A 40 -2.32 -4.88 5.63
N ALA A 41 -3.41 -5.47 6.08
CA ALA A 41 -4.23 -6.29 5.18
C ALA A 41 -4.82 -5.46 4.04
N ARG A 42 -5.00 -4.16 4.23
CA ARG A 42 -5.67 -3.34 3.25
C ARG A 42 -4.81 -2.28 2.61
N GLY A 43 -3.57 -2.26 2.86
CA GLY A 43 -2.72 -1.25 2.26
C GLY A 43 -1.29 -1.33 2.70
N ALA A 44 -0.54 -0.28 2.40
CA ALA A 44 0.87 -0.23 2.70
C ALA A 44 1.35 1.21 2.71
N ARG A 45 2.43 1.44 3.44
CA ARG A 45 3.16 2.70 3.38
C ARG A 45 4.40 2.41 2.57
N VAL A 46 4.54 3.05 1.41
CA VAL A 46 5.65 2.79 0.51
C VAL A 46 6.52 4.01 0.35
N VAL A 47 7.77 3.79 0.01
CA VAL A 47 8.68 4.89 -0.28
C VAL A 47 8.58 5.17 -1.77
N SER A 48 8.63 6.43 -2.15
CA SER A 48 8.58 6.80 -3.56
C SER A 48 9.49 8.00 -3.79
N VAL A 49 10.10 8.05 -4.96
CA VAL A 49 10.89 9.22 -5.34
C VAL A 49 9.98 10.25 -6.00
N ARG A 50 8.73 9.87 -6.25
CA ARG A 50 7.77 10.74 -6.92
C ARG A 50 6.78 11.27 -5.90
N ARG A 51 6.33 12.51 -6.11
CA ARG A 51 5.34 13.09 -5.26
C ARG A 51 3.96 12.72 -5.81
N TRP A 52 3.12 12.18 -4.98
CA TRP A 52 1.76 11.79 -5.35
C TRP A 52 0.78 12.71 -4.66
N ASP A 53 -0.40 12.86 -5.22
CA ASP A 53 -1.45 13.64 -4.57
C ASP A 53 -2.46 12.71 -3.95
N THR A 54 -3.08 13.16 -2.87
CA THR A 54 -4.14 12.41 -2.23
C THR A 54 -5.24 12.10 -3.24
N ASN A 55 -5.71 10.90 -3.20
CA ASN A 55 -6.72 10.36 -4.11
C ASN A 55 -6.22 9.99 -5.49
N ASP A 56 -4.94 10.16 -5.78
CA ASP A 56 -4.41 9.62 -7.02
C ASP A 56 -4.61 8.11 -7.02
N ARG A 57 -4.78 7.55 -8.20
CA ARG A 57 -4.85 6.10 -8.36
C ARG A 57 -3.51 5.60 -8.86
N LEU A 58 -3.15 4.44 -8.38
CA LEU A 58 -1.91 3.81 -8.82
C LEU A 58 -2.11 2.31 -8.86
N THR A 59 -1.18 1.62 -9.49
CA THR A 59 -1.13 0.17 -9.42
C THR A 59 0.09 -0.18 -8.59
N LEU A 60 -0.11 -1.06 -7.63
CA LEU A 60 0.97 -1.59 -6.82
C LEU A 60 1.03 -3.08 -7.09
N ALA A 61 2.18 -3.58 -7.44
CA ALA A 61 2.36 -5.01 -7.66
C ALA A 61 3.54 -5.48 -6.85
N SER A 62 3.48 -6.69 -6.29
CA SER A 62 4.64 -7.24 -5.61
C SER A 62 5.66 -7.61 -6.67
N ARG A 63 6.93 -7.40 -6.37
CA ARG A 63 7.95 -7.72 -7.33
C ARG A 63 8.03 -9.21 -7.58
N ALA A 64 7.62 -10.01 -6.62
CA ALA A 64 7.57 -11.45 -6.78
C ALA A 64 6.50 -11.88 -7.77
N GLY A 65 5.54 -11.03 -8.05
CA GLY A 65 4.54 -11.34 -9.08
C GLY A 65 3.29 -12.01 -8.57
N ASP A 66 3.13 -12.17 -7.27
CA ASP A 66 1.98 -12.89 -6.74
C ASP A 66 0.89 -11.97 -6.20
N PHE A 67 1.04 -10.66 -6.32
CA PHE A 67 0.03 -9.73 -5.85
C PHE A 67 0.00 -8.47 -6.72
N ARG A 68 -1.19 -7.95 -6.92
CA ARG A 68 -1.37 -6.72 -7.67
C ARG A 68 -2.63 -6.03 -7.18
N ALA A 69 -2.61 -4.74 -7.07
CA ALA A 69 -3.78 -4.02 -6.62
C ALA A 69 -3.86 -2.65 -7.27
N THR A 70 -5.09 -2.21 -7.53
CA THR A 70 -5.32 -0.81 -7.81
C THR A 70 -5.43 -0.16 -6.44
N GLY A 71 -4.70 0.91 -6.23
CA GLY A 71 -4.69 1.58 -4.95
C GLY A 71 -5.05 3.04 -5.06
N ARG A 72 -5.43 3.60 -3.92
CA ARG A 72 -5.71 5.01 -3.79
C ARG A 72 -4.65 5.59 -2.87
N VAL A 73 -4.09 6.72 -3.23
CA VAL A 73 -3.14 7.42 -2.38
C VAL A 73 -3.92 8.07 -1.26
N ALA A 74 -3.72 7.60 -0.04
CA ALA A 74 -4.40 8.16 1.11
C ALA A 74 -3.67 9.39 1.63
N TYR A 75 -2.34 9.41 1.51
CA TYR A 75 -1.54 10.57 1.88
C TYR A 75 -0.16 10.45 1.24
N CYS A 76 0.53 11.57 1.13
CA CYS A 76 1.89 11.60 0.63
C CYS A 76 2.65 12.58 1.51
N GLN A 77 3.69 12.12 2.15
CA GLN A 77 4.42 12.88 3.13
C GLN A 77 5.88 13.00 2.74
N SER A 78 6.43 14.20 2.72
CA SER A 78 7.84 14.39 2.41
C SER A 78 8.70 13.76 3.48
N LEU A 79 9.73 13.06 3.06
CA LEU A 79 10.69 12.51 3.99
C LEU A 79 11.80 13.50 4.21
N ARG A 80 12.46 13.37 5.36
CA ARG A 80 13.47 14.34 5.73
C ARG A 80 14.58 14.51 4.72
N GLU A 81 15.13 13.47 4.24
CA GLU A 81 16.24 13.59 3.34
C GLU A 81 15.86 13.64 1.88
N THR A 82 15.11 12.71 1.41
CA THR A 82 14.71 12.70 0.04
C THR A 82 13.56 11.75 -0.14
N GLY A 83 12.70 12.03 -1.08
CA GLY A 83 11.60 11.15 -1.41
C GLY A 83 10.38 11.38 -0.55
N TYR A 84 9.47 10.45 -0.66
CA TYR A 84 8.16 10.57 -0.03
C TYR A 84 7.72 9.24 0.56
N ALA A 85 6.92 9.31 1.61
CA ALA A 85 6.24 8.14 2.13
C ALA A 85 4.80 8.26 1.69
N VAL A 86 4.32 7.25 1.00
CA VAL A 86 3.00 7.26 0.39
C VAL A 86 2.14 6.19 1.02
N GLY A 87 1.02 6.61 1.60
CA GLY A 87 0.07 5.66 2.15
C GLY A 87 -0.87 5.22 1.06
N VAL A 88 -0.93 3.92 0.80
CA VAL A 88 -1.73 3.35 -0.27
C VAL A 88 -2.80 2.48 0.34
N GLU A 89 -4.03 2.70 -0.08
CA GLU A 89 -5.14 1.87 0.31
C GLU A 89 -5.53 1.02 -0.88
N PHE A 90 -5.61 -0.30 -0.70
CA PHE A 90 -5.97 -1.19 -1.80
C PHE A 90 -7.46 -1.10 -2.07
N LEU A 91 -7.82 -0.83 -3.30
CA LEU A 91 -9.23 -0.79 -3.71
C LEU A 91 -9.63 -2.08 -4.37
N GLU A 92 -8.77 -2.60 -5.22
CA GLU A 92 -9.06 -3.84 -5.94
C GLU A 92 -7.82 -4.71 -5.86
N PRO A 93 -7.68 -5.47 -4.79
CA PRO A 93 -6.54 -6.37 -4.65
C PRO A 93 -6.78 -7.67 -5.44
N ASP A 94 -5.70 -8.24 -5.92
CA ASP A 94 -5.76 -9.50 -6.64
C ASP A 94 -4.50 -10.28 -6.32
N GLY A 95 -4.64 -11.50 -5.92
CA GLY A 95 -3.50 -12.36 -5.60
C GLY A 95 -3.23 -12.44 -4.11
N GLN A 96 -2.03 -12.84 -3.79
CA GLN A 96 -1.66 -13.07 -2.41
C GLN A 96 -0.82 -11.96 -1.85
N TRP A 97 -1.37 -11.20 -0.94
CA TRP A 97 -0.63 -10.17 -0.22
C TRP A 97 0.05 -10.81 0.99
N VAL A 98 1.09 -10.17 1.48
CA VAL A 98 1.86 -10.71 2.59
C VAL A 98 1.06 -10.78 3.90
N ILE A 99 0.03 -9.94 4.04
CA ILE A 99 -0.84 -9.98 5.22
C ILE A 99 -2.21 -10.43 4.77
N GLN A 100 -2.69 -11.52 5.37
CA GLN A 100 -4.01 -12.01 5.01
C GLN A 100 -5.07 -11.26 5.78
N SER A 101 -6.22 -11.12 5.16
CA SER A 101 -7.31 -10.47 5.81
C SER A 101 -7.82 -11.33 6.95
N LEU A 102 -8.13 -10.70 8.09
CA LEU A 102 -8.64 -11.45 9.20
C LEU A 102 -10.04 -11.95 8.97
N SER A 103 -10.69 -11.47 7.95
CA SER A 103 -12.04 -11.90 7.74
C SER A 103 -12.11 -13.30 7.18
N ASP A 104 -11.01 -13.93 6.94
CA ASP A 104 -11.08 -15.24 6.39
C ASP A 104 -10.40 -16.22 7.28
N PRO A 105 -10.81 -16.35 8.47
CA PRO A 105 -10.15 -17.15 9.43
C PRO A 105 -10.27 -18.60 9.20
N PHE A 106 -11.29 -18.99 8.61
CA PHE A 106 -11.42 -20.35 8.52
C PHE A 106 -11.04 -20.90 7.32
N ARG A 107 -10.52 -20.23 6.64
CA ARG A 107 -10.22 -20.69 5.60
C ARG A 107 -9.31 -21.61 5.90
N GLN A 108 -9.30 -21.95 6.81
CA GLN A 108 -8.37 -22.79 7.25
C GLN A 108 -8.83 -24.07 7.09
#